data_db3c3a163bd3a4eb20b30665090d2709
#
_entry.id   db3c3a163bd3a4eb20b30665090d2709
#
_cell.length_a   1.000
_cell.length_b   1.000
_cell.length_c   1.000
_cell.angle_alpha   90.00
_cell.angle_beta   90.00
_cell.angle_gamma   90.00
#
_symmetry.space_group_name_H-M   'P 1'
#
loop_
_entity.id
_entity.type
_entity.pdbx_description
1 polymer ?
#
loop_
_entity_poly.entity_id
_entity_poly.type
_entity_poly.pdbx_seq_one_letter_code
_entity_poly.pdbx_strand_id
1 'polypeptide(L)'
;MNNDTIKLIRKTSNVNSLMVIIFYMLDIALIRLGDLAVYHIAGKSAYYEDIAQLVSYCIQYLVVVPIVLVVFRLVSGKKEGLKITACFRKPSMPAKWVAKWIVISFGLIYAANYINTFIFSYVQKASGTSLKGIDFTSSGTALGGVTSVLAMSVLAPFFEELMFRGTLFRNAEKCGQLTGIIMAVSYTHLR
;
A
#
# COMPACT_ATOMS: atom_id res chain seq x y z
N MET A 1 -6.13 27.27 19.32
CA MET A 1 -5.20 26.15 19.15
C MET A 1 -3.84 26.60 19.65
N ASN A 2 -3.22 25.87 20.57
CA ASN A 2 -1.95 26.28 21.18
C ASN A 2 -0.81 26.15 20.14
N ASN A 3 0.18 27.06 20.18
CA ASN A 3 1.34 27.07 19.28
C ASN A 3 2.09 25.73 19.26
N ASP A 4 2.15 25.02 20.38
CA ASP A 4 2.81 23.73 20.49
C ASP A 4 2.05 22.61 19.74
N THR A 5 0.71 22.67 19.74
CA THR A 5 -0.12 21.75 18.95
C THR A 5 0.09 21.96 17.45
N ILE A 6 0.19 23.20 17.00
CA ILE A 6 0.45 23.53 15.58
C ILE A 6 1.83 23.00 15.14
N LYS A 7 2.86 23.19 15.98
CA LYS A 7 4.22 22.68 15.71
C LYS A 7 4.23 21.15 15.63
N LEU A 8 3.50 20.48 16.54
CA LEU A 8 3.40 19.03 16.54
C LEU A 8 2.74 18.51 15.27
N ILE A 9 1.58 19.10 14.87
CA ILE A 9 0.87 18.71 13.64
C ILE A 9 1.76 18.91 12.42
N ARG A 10 2.43 20.05 12.30
CA ARG A 10 3.35 20.34 11.19
C ARG A 10 4.51 19.33 11.10
N LYS A 11 5.15 19.05 12.24
CA LYS A 11 6.24 18.05 12.31
C LYS A 11 5.76 16.68 11.88
N THR A 12 4.63 16.23 12.42
CA THR A 12 4.04 14.91 12.13
C THR A 12 3.64 14.79 10.66
N SER A 13 2.98 15.81 10.10
CA SER A 13 2.61 15.84 8.70
C SER A 13 3.82 15.79 7.78
N ASN A 14 4.86 16.59 8.06
CA ASN A 14 6.08 16.60 7.26
C ASN A 14 6.80 15.24 7.27
N VAL A 15 6.89 14.57 8.44
CA VAL A 15 7.51 13.25 8.55
C VAL A 15 6.72 12.22 7.77
N ASN A 16 5.39 12.22 7.88
CA ASN A 16 4.54 11.28 7.15
C ASN A 16 4.61 11.51 5.63
N SER A 17 4.54 12.76 5.18
CA SER A 17 4.65 13.09 3.76
C SER A 17 6.02 12.71 3.19
N LEU A 18 7.09 13.00 3.93
CA LEU A 18 8.45 12.59 3.55
C LEU A 18 8.56 11.07 3.40
N MET A 19 7.96 10.31 4.31
CA MET A 19 7.94 8.85 4.24
C MET A 19 7.27 8.33 2.98
N VAL A 20 6.10 8.90 2.65
CA VAL A 20 5.35 8.52 1.45
C VAL A 20 6.15 8.84 0.19
N ILE A 21 6.76 10.03 0.13
CA ILE A 21 7.60 10.43 -1.01
C ILE A 21 8.80 9.49 -1.17
N ILE A 22 9.51 9.20 -0.08
CA ILE A 22 10.66 8.27 -0.11
C ILE A 22 10.21 6.88 -0.56
N PHE A 23 9.07 6.39 -0.05
CA PHE A 23 8.53 5.10 -0.46
C PHE A 23 8.33 5.04 -1.98
N TYR A 24 7.57 5.98 -2.55
CA TYR A 24 7.30 5.99 -3.99
C TYR A 24 8.54 6.19 -4.84
N MET A 25 9.46 7.07 -4.42
CA MET A 25 10.70 7.29 -5.16
C MET A 25 11.59 6.05 -5.18
N LEU A 26 11.75 5.38 -4.04
CA LEU A 26 12.51 4.13 -3.97
C LEU A 26 11.81 3.00 -4.72
N ASP A 27 10.50 2.88 -4.59
CA ASP A 27 9.72 1.86 -5.26
C ASP A 27 9.87 1.95 -6.78
N ILE A 28 9.61 3.12 -7.34
CA ILE A 28 9.78 3.36 -8.79
C ILE A 28 11.23 3.11 -9.24
N ALA A 29 12.21 3.64 -8.52
CA ALA A 29 13.60 3.52 -8.92
C ALA A 29 14.09 2.06 -8.88
N LEU A 30 13.82 1.35 -7.79
CA LEU A 30 14.30 -0.01 -7.60
C LEU A 30 13.54 -1.02 -8.45
N ILE A 31 12.23 -0.85 -8.65
CA ILE A 31 11.45 -1.71 -9.56
C ILE A 31 11.97 -1.53 -10.99
N ARG A 32 12.23 -0.31 -11.46
CA ARG A 32 12.79 -0.07 -12.79
C ARG A 32 14.17 -0.69 -12.98
N LEU A 33 15.02 -0.62 -11.96
CA LEU A 33 16.32 -1.30 -11.98
C LEU A 33 16.17 -2.82 -11.99
N GLY A 34 15.22 -3.35 -11.22
CA GLY A 34 14.88 -4.76 -11.20
C GLY A 34 14.39 -5.27 -12.56
N ASP A 35 13.45 -4.56 -13.16
CA ASP A 35 12.92 -4.86 -14.50
C ASP A 35 14.03 -4.88 -15.55
N LEU A 36 14.94 -3.89 -15.51
CA LEU A 36 16.09 -3.83 -16.40
C LEU A 36 17.02 -5.04 -16.21
N ALA A 37 17.31 -5.41 -14.98
CA ALA A 37 18.13 -6.58 -14.67
C ALA A 37 17.47 -7.87 -15.16
N VAL A 38 16.18 -8.06 -14.90
CA VAL A 38 15.42 -9.23 -15.40
C VAL A 38 15.39 -9.26 -16.92
N TYR A 39 15.23 -8.11 -17.58
CA TYR A 39 15.26 -8.02 -19.04
C TYR A 39 16.60 -8.50 -19.62
N HIS A 40 17.71 -8.13 -19.02
CA HIS A 40 19.02 -8.57 -19.46
C HIS A 40 19.26 -10.07 -19.25
N ILE A 41 18.70 -10.67 -18.22
CA ILE A 41 18.91 -12.09 -17.85
C ILE A 41 17.90 -12.99 -18.56
N ALA A 42 16.63 -12.63 -18.58
CA ALA A 42 15.51 -13.47 -18.97
C ALA A 42 14.58 -12.86 -20.03
N GLY A 43 14.95 -11.74 -20.65
CA GLY A 43 14.07 -10.99 -21.55
C GLY A 43 13.60 -11.73 -22.81
N LYS A 44 14.24 -12.86 -23.15
CA LYS A 44 13.82 -13.76 -24.25
C LYS A 44 13.03 -14.98 -23.76
N SER A 45 12.83 -15.12 -22.46
CA SER A 45 12.10 -16.24 -21.88
C SER A 45 10.59 -16.02 -21.99
N ALA A 46 9.84 -17.11 -22.20
CA ALA A 46 8.37 -17.08 -22.14
C ALA A 46 7.85 -16.70 -20.74
N TYR A 47 8.69 -16.82 -19.70
CA TYR A 47 8.37 -16.50 -18.31
C TYR A 47 8.86 -15.11 -17.88
N TYR A 48 9.30 -14.26 -18.81
CA TYR A 48 9.86 -12.95 -18.47
C TYR A 48 8.93 -12.11 -17.60
N GLU A 49 7.66 -12.01 -17.98
CA GLU A 49 6.68 -11.19 -17.26
C GLU A 49 6.44 -11.70 -15.83
N ASP A 50 6.38 -13.03 -15.64
CA ASP A 50 6.20 -13.63 -14.32
C ASP A 50 7.41 -13.42 -13.41
N ILE A 51 8.62 -13.53 -13.97
CA ILE A 51 9.87 -13.31 -13.24
C ILE A 51 9.98 -11.82 -12.87
N ALA A 52 9.70 -10.93 -13.80
CA ALA A 52 9.72 -9.49 -13.56
C ALA A 52 8.73 -9.09 -12.46
N GLN A 53 7.52 -9.64 -12.49
CA GLN A 53 6.50 -9.40 -11.48
C GLN A 53 6.93 -9.93 -10.11
N LEU A 54 7.47 -11.14 -10.04
CA LEU A 54 7.98 -11.71 -8.79
C LEU A 54 9.11 -10.86 -8.20
N VAL A 55 10.06 -10.46 -9.03
CA VAL A 55 11.18 -9.59 -8.63
C VAL A 55 10.67 -8.25 -8.13
N SER A 56 9.70 -7.65 -8.81
CA SER A 56 9.08 -6.39 -8.38
C SER A 56 8.44 -6.50 -7.00
N TYR A 57 7.69 -7.56 -6.73
CA TYR A 57 7.12 -7.81 -5.39
C TYR A 57 8.20 -8.03 -4.34
N CYS A 58 9.26 -8.79 -4.66
CA CYS A 58 10.38 -8.97 -3.74
C CYS A 58 11.06 -7.64 -3.43
N ILE A 59 11.31 -6.80 -4.42
CA ILE A 59 11.90 -5.48 -4.24
C ILE A 59 10.99 -4.62 -3.36
N GLN A 60 9.71 -4.53 -3.68
CA GLN A 60 8.75 -3.70 -2.96
C GLN A 60 8.65 -4.08 -1.49
N TYR A 61 8.41 -5.36 -1.21
CA TYR A 61 8.10 -5.81 0.16
C TYR A 61 9.32 -6.15 0.99
N LEU A 62 10.39 -6.70 0.40
CA LEU A 62 11.57 -7.13 1.15
C LEU A 62 12.70 -6.10 1.18
N VAL A 63 12.67 -5.10 0.28
CA VAL A 63 13.72 -4.07 0.22
C VAL A 63 13.15 -2.69 0.53
N VAL A 64 12.19 -2.21 -0.26
CA VAL A 64 11.68 -0.84 -0.13
C VAL A 64 11.00 -0.61 1.23
N VAL A 65 10.06 -1.48 1.61
CA VAL A 65 9.33 -1.31 2.87
C VAL A 65 10.26 -1.33 4.09
N PRO A 66 11.18 -2.29 4.27
CA PRO A 66 12.14 -2.25 5.37
C PRO A 66 13.02 -0.99 5.40
N ILE A 67 13.51 -0.54 4.25
CA ILE A 67 14.30 0.70 4.16
C ILE A 67 13.48 1.89 4.66
N VAL A 68 12.26 2.04 4.17
CA VAL A 68 11.37 3.12 4.57
C VAL A 68 11.05 3.07 6.07
N LEU A 69 10.84 1.89 6.64
CA LEU A 69 10.63 1.72 8.08
C LEU A 69 11.86 2.13 8.91
N VAL A 70 13.07 1.79 8.43
CA VAL A 70 14.32 2.22 9.08
C VAL A 70 14.48 3.74 9.01
N VAL A 71 14.26 4.32 7.83
CA VAL A 71 14.32 5.80 7.65
C VAL A 71 13.30 6.48 8.56
N PHE A 72 12.07 5.97 8.63
CA PHE A 72 11.06 6.51 9.54
C PHE A 72 11.53 6.50 10.99
N ARG A 73 12.12 5.39 11.44
CA ARG A 73 12.66 5.26 12.79
C ARG A 73 13.77 6.27 13.09
N LEU A 74 14.62 6.54 12.10
CA LEU A 74 15.70 7.51 12.22
C LEU A 74 15.18 8.95 12.29
N VAL A 75 14.19 9.30 11.45
CA VAL A 75 13.62 10.64 11.37
C VAL A 75 12.69 10.94 12.54
N SER A 76 11.88 9.98 12.98
CA SER A 76 10.94 10.15 14.11
C SER A 76 11.62 10.22 15.48
N GLY A 77 12.88 9.80 15.57
CA GLY A 77 13.68 9.76 16.81
C GLY A 77 13.45 8.50 17.65
N LYS A 78 14.49 8.14 18.42
CA LYS A 78 14.50 6.90 19.23
C LYS A 78 13.41 6.81 20.31
N LYS A 79 12.90 7.93 20.82
CA LYS A 79 11.87 7.98 21.88
C LYS A 79 10.46 7.64 21.34
N GLU A 80 10.25 7.78 20.05
CA GLU A 80 8.94 7.57 19.41
C GLU A 80 8.91 6.27 18.58
N GLY A 81 9.87 5.39 18.82
CA GLY A 81 10.16 4.20 18.04
C GLY A 81 8.93 3.38 17.69
N LEU A 82 8.92 2.94 16.46
CA LEU A 82 8.02 1.94 15.89
C LEU A 82 7.86 0.76 16.85
N LYS A 83 6.74 0.70 17.54
CA LYS A 83 6.35 -0.51 18.24
C LYS A 83 5.63 -1.41 17.25
N ILE A 84 6.39 -2.15 16.43
CA ILE A 84 5.88 -3.14 15.48
C ILE A 84 4.87 -4.08 16.17
N THR A 85 5.15 -4.46 17.43
CA THR A 85 4.26 -5.24 18.28
C THR A 85 2.89 -4.60 18.52
N ALA A 86 2.75 -3.31 18.28
CA ALA A 86 1.48 -2.61 18.45
C ALA A 86 0.54 -2.77 17.25
N CYS A 87 1.06 -3.16 16.08
CA CYS A 87 0.23 -3.53 14.91
C CYS A 87 -0.49 -4.85 15.14
N PHE A 88 0.12 -5.75 15.91
CA PHE A 88 -0.40 -7.09 16.23
C PHE A 88 -1.11 -7.15 17.57
N ARG A 89 -1.64 -6.03 18.05
CA ARG A 89 -2.41 -6.01 19.30
C ARG A 89 -3.66 -6.85 19.13
N LYS A 90 -3.93 -7.73 20.11
CA LYS A 90 -5.17 -8.51 20.15
C LYS A 90 -6.37 -7.60 19.93
N PRO A 91 -7.25 -7.90 18.97
CA PRO A 91 -8.42 -7.08 18.73
C PRO A 91 -9.28 -7.04 20.00
N SER A 92 -9.71 -5.86 20.40
CA SER A 92 -10.63 -5.67 21.53
C SER A 92 -12.06 -6.10 21.22
N MET A 93 -12.33 -6.40 19.94
CA MET A 93 -13.66 -6.76 19.46
C MET A 93 -13.88 -8.27 19.48
N PRO A 94 -15.08 -8.75 19.87
CA PRO A 94 -15.43 -10.16 19.77
C PRO A 94 -15.42 -10.64 18.32
N ALA A 95 -15.02 -11.90 18.09
CA ALA A 95 -14.86 -12.50 16.76
C ALA A 95 -16.10 -12.34 15.85
N LYS A 96 -17.31 -12.39 16.44
CA LYS A 96 -18.57 -12.17 15.70
C LYS A 96 -18.64 -10.79 15.04
N TRP A 97 -18.13 -9.75 15.69
CA TRP A 97 -18.08 -8.40 15.13
C TRP A 97 -17.04 -8.30 14.02
N VAL A 98 -15.89 -8.94 14.18
CA VAL A 98 -14.86 -9.01 13.15
C VAL A 98 -15.43 -9.70 11.90
N ALA A 99 -16.06 -10.85 12.04
CA ALA A 99 -16.70 -11.56 10.93
C ALA A 99 -17.78 -10.71 10.23
N LYS A 100 -18.63 -10.01 10.99
CA LYS A 100 -19.63 -9.10 10.44
C LYS A 100 -18.98 -8.00 9.60
N TRP A 101 -17.93 -7.37 10.10
CA TRP A 101 -17.24 -6.30 9.37
C TRP A 101 -16.50 -6.81 8.14
N ILE A 102 -15.95 -8.03 8.17
CA ILE A 102 -15.37 -8.67 6.97
C ILE A 102 -16.43 -8.81 5.89
N VAL A 103 -17.61 -9.35 6.20
CA VAL A 103 -18.69 -9.51 5.22
C VAL A 103 -19.16 -8.17 4.68
N ILE A 104 -19.33 -7.15 5.53
CA ILE A 104 -19.71 -5.80 5.11
C ILE A 104 -18.64 -5.21 4.18
N SER A 105 -17.35 -5.37 4.51
CA SER A 105 -16.25 -4.87 3.69
C SER A 105 -16.22 -5.52 2.31
N PHE A 106 -16.42 -6.84 2.22
CA PHE A 106 -16.56 -7.51 0.93
C PHE A 106 -17.75 -6.98 0.13
N GLY A 107 -18.91 -6.79 0.77
CA GLY A 107 -20.08 -6.20 0.11
C GLY A 107 -19.79 -4.80 -0.44
N LEU A 108 -19.12 -3.95 0.32
CA LEU A 108 -18.74 -2.61 -0.10
C LEU A 108 -17.74 -2.62 -1.26
N ILE A 109 -16.75 -3.53 -1.23
CA ILE A 109 -15.77 -3.70 -2.32
C ILE A 109 -16.50 -4.10 -3.61
N TYR A 110 -17.39 -5.09 -3.53
CA TYR A 110 -18.18 -5.50 -4.71
C TYR A 110 -19.07 -4.37 -5.24
N ALA A 111 -19.76 -3.65 -4.35
CA ALA A 111 -20.59 -2.51 -4.74
C ALA A 111 -19.75 -1.42 -5.42
N ALA A 112 -18.58 -1.09 -4.87
CA ALA A 112 -17.65 -0.12 -5.44
C ALA A 112 -17.15 -0.57 -6.83
N ASN A 113 -16.82 -1.85 -7.00
CA ASN A 113 -16.42 -2.41 -8.28
C ASN A 113 -17.52 -2.32 -9.33
N TYR A 114 -18.78 -2.59 -8.98
CA TYR A 114 -19.91 -2.43 -9.88
C TYR A 114 -20.10 -0.98 -10.31
N ILE A 115 -20.04 -0.04 -9.35
CA ILE A 115 -20.14 1.40 -9.64
C ILE A 115 -19.00 1.84 -10.56
N ASN A 116 -17.78 1.41 -10.27
CA ASN A 116 -16.60 1.72 -11.09
C ASN A 116 -16.75 1.18 -12.52
N THR A 117 -17.16 -0.07 -12.66
CA THR A 117 -17.42 -0.70 -13.99
C THR A 117 -18.50 0.05 -14.76
N PHE A 118 -19.57 0.48 -14.08
CA PHE A 118 -20.64 1.25 -14.70
C PHE A 118 -20.13 2.62 -15.18
N ILE A 119 -19.43 3.36 -14.33
CA ILE A 119 -18.83 4.66 -14.68
C ILE A 119 -17.86 4.50 -15.85
N PHE A 120 -17.00 3.49 -15.78
CA PHE A 120 -15.99 3.20 -16.81
C PHE A 120 -16.65 2.90 -18.16
N SER A 121 -17.69 2.07 -18.16
CA SER A 121 -18.47 1.74 -19.38
C SER A 121 -19.17 2.97 -19.95
N TYR A 122 -19.68 3.84 -19.10
CA TYR A 122 -20.32 5.09 -19.53
C TYR A 122 -19.33 6.06 -20.15
N VAL A 123 -18.17 6.27 -19.49
CA VAL A 123 -17.10 7.14 -19.99
C VAL A 123 -16.53 6.61 -21.31
N GLN A 124 -16.32 5.32 -21.43
CA GLN A 124 -15.84 4.67 -22.65
C GLN A 124 -16.82 4.87 -23.82
N LYS A 125 -18.13 4.74 -23.57
CA LYS A 125 -19.17 5.02 -24.56
C LYS A 125 -19.22 6.49 -24.97
N ALA A 126 -19.07 7.39 -24.00
CA ALA A 126 -19.13 8.83 -24.24
C ALA A 126 -17.88 9.39 -24.95
N SER A 127 -16.70 8.85 -24.64
CA SER A 127 -15.43 9.32 -25.20
C SER A 127 -15.03 8.64 -26.52
N GLY A 128 -15.67 7.53 -26.88
CA GLY A 128 -15.29 6.72 -28.04
C GLY A 128 -13.90 6.07 -27.93
N THR A 129 -13.24 6.21 -26.78
CA THR A 129 -11.88 5.71 -26.55
C THR A 129 -11.94 4.40 -25.76
N SER A 130 -11.26 3.36 -26.24
CA SER A 130 -11.07 2.12 -25.48
C SER A 130 -10.11 2.38 -24.32
N LEU A 131 -10.66 2.64 -23.15
CA LEU A 131 -9.86 2.71 -21.93
C LEU A 131 -9.48 1.27 -21.54
N LYS A 132 -8.20 0.91 -21.63
CA LYS A 132 -7.72 -0.35 -21.07
C LYS A 132 -7.84 -0.27 -19.55
N GLY A 133 -8.66 -1.14 -18.97
CA GLY A 133 -8.65 -1.38 -17.53
C GLY A 133 -7.27 -1.85 -17.09
N ILE A 134 -6.94 -1.67 -15.82
CA ILE A 134 -5.74 -2.27 -15.24
C ILE A 134 -5.99 -3.78 -15.21
N ASP A 135 -5.33 -4.52 -16.09
CA ASP A 135 -5.43 -5.96 -16.14
C ASP A 135 -4.55 -6.54 -15.02
N PHE A 136 -5.17 -6.99 -13.95
CA PHE A 136 -4.48 -7.69 -12.86
C PHE A 136 -4.15 -9.15 -13.20
N THR A 137 -4.60 -9.64 -14.35
CA THR A 137 -4.41 -11.02 -14.82
C THR A 137 -3.31 -11.10 -15.88
N SER A 138 -2.23 -10.34 -15.72
CA SER A 138 -1.25 -10.11 -16.78
C SER A 138 -0.46 -11.33 -17.23
N SER A 139 -0.37 -12.40 -16.43
CA SER A 139 0.35 -13.59 -16.84
C SER A 139 -0.60 -14.75 -17.07
N GLY A 140 -0.70 -15.23 -18.29
CA GLY A 140 -1.45 -16.44 -18.65
C GLY A 140 -0.85 -17.73 -18.08
N THR A 141 0.15 -17.64 -17.20
CA THR A 141 0.82 -18.79 -16.61
C THR A 141 0.34 -19.05 -15.18
N ALA A 142 0.38 -20.32 -14.78
CA ALA A 142 0.05 -20.72 -13.41
C ALA A 142 0.98 -20.07 -12.37
N LEU A 143 2.26 -19.87 -12.72
CA LEU A 143 3.25 -19.25 -11.85
C LEU A 143 2.88 -17.80 -11.54
N GLY A 144 2.58 -17.00 -12.55
CA GLY A 144 2.18 -15.62 -12.38
C GLY A 144 0.87 -15.48 -11.61
N GLY A 145 -0.10 -16.36 -11.85
CA GLY A 145 -1.36 -16.40 -11.10
C GLY A 145 -1.13 -16.66 -9.61
N VAL A 146 -0.33 -17.67 -9.25
CA VAL A 146 0.00 -17.97 -7.85
C VAL A 146 0.78 -16.84 -7.21
N THR A 147 1.76 -16.27 -7.90
CA THR A 147 2.56 -15.14 -7.41
C THR A 147 1.68 -13.92 -7.12
N SER A 148 0.77 -13.59 -8.04
CA SER A 148 -0.18 -12.47 -7.87
C SER A 148 -1.10 -12.69 -6.68
N VAL A 149 -1.67 -13.87 -6.53
CA VAL A 149 -2.56 -14.19 -5.40
C VAL A 149 -1.80 -14.10 -4.08
N LEU A 150 -0.60 -14.65 -3.96
CA LEU A 150 0.21 -14.56 -2.75
C LEU A 150 0.60 -13.11 -2.43
N ALA A 151 1.02 -12.35 -3.44
CA ALA A 151 1.39 -10.96 -3.24
C ALA A 151 0.21 -10.11 -2.79
N MET A 152 -0.93 -10.21 -3.47
CA MET A 152 -2.10 -9.38 -3.16
C MET A 152 -2.85 -9.82 -1.90
N SER A 153 -2.90 -11.12 -1.60
CA SER A 153 -3.70 -11.63 -0.47
C SER A 153 -2.92 -11.72 0.83
N VAL A 154 -1.60 -11.83 0.78
CA VAL A 154 -0.76 -12.05 1.97
C VAL A 154 0.25 -10.92 2.14
N LEU A 155 1.11 -10.67 1.14
CA LEU A 155 2.21 -9.72 1.29
C LEU A 155 1.70 -8.28 1.35
N ALA A 156 0.85 -7.87 0.40
CA ALA A 156 0.34 -6.51 0.36
C ALA A 156 -0.41 -6.14 1.66
N PRO A 157 -1.43 -6.88 2.12
CA PRO A 157 -2.12 -6.56 3.36
C PRO A 157 -1.21 -6.52 4.58
N PHE A 158 -0.25 -7.45 4.67
CA PHE A 158 0.69 -7.49 5.80
C PHE A 158 1.60 -6.26 5.85
N PHE A 159 2.25 -5.95 4.73
CA PHE A 159 3.20 -4.85 4.67
C PHE A 159 2.53 -3.47 4.64
N GLU A 160 1.36 -3.38 4.02
CA GLU A 160 0.55 -2.16 4.06
C GLU A 160 0.07 -1.86 5.48
N GLU A 161 -0.43 -2.86 6.19
CA GLU A 161 -0.84 -2.72 7.58
C GLU A 161 0.33 -2.27 8.46
N LEU A 162 1.51 -2.86 8.26
CA LEU A 162 2.72 -2.50 8.97
C LEU A 162 3.13 -1.05 8.68
N MET A 163 3.11 -0.63 7.41
CA MET A 163 3.54 0.69 6.99
C MET A 163 2.50 1.76 7.34
N PHE A 164 1.24 1.56 6.95
CA PHE A 164 0.21 2.59 7.14
C PHE A 164 -0.30 2.65 8.57
N ARG A 165 -0.67 1.53 9.18
CA ARG A 165 -1.14 1.50 10.56
C ARG A 165 -0.03 1.52 11.59
N GLY A 166 1.03 0.77 11.34
CA GLY A 166 2.16 0.69 12.27
C GLY A 166 2.95 1.97 12.39
N THR A 167 3.01 2.77 11.32
CA THR A 167 3.82 3.98 11.28
C THR A 167 3.00 5.25 11.08
N LEU A 168 2.40 5.42 9.91
CA LEU A 168 1.77 6.69 9.52
C LEU A 168 0.58 7.04 10.41
N PHE A 169 -0.36 6.12 10.59
CA PHE A 169 -1.53 6.35 11.42
C PHE A 169 -1.15 6.65 12.88
N ARG A 170 -0.27 5.84 13.47
CA ARG A 170 0.17 6.06 14.86
C ARG A 170 0.92 7.35 15.08
N ASN A 171 1.72 7.75 14.09
CA ASN A 171 2.37 9.04 14.16
C ASN A 171 1.34 10.19 14.10
N ALA A 172 0.34 10.05 13.23
CA ALA A 172 -0.73 11.03 13.07
C ALA A 172 -1.73 11.07 14.25
N GLU A 173 -1.96 9.93 14.92
CA GLU A 173 -2.84 9.80 16.10
C GLU A 173 -2.41 10.72 17.26
N LYS A 174 -1.11 11.07 17.34
CA LYS A 174 -0.59 12.05 18.31
C LYS A 174 -1.19 13.44 18.13
N CYS A 175 -1.65 13.77 16.95
CA CYS A 175 -2.29 15.04 16.61
C CYS A 175 -3.80 15.01 16.81
N GLY A 176 -4.34 13.91 17.34
CA GLY A 176 -5.76 13.66 17.51
C GLY A 176 -6.28 12.56 16.61
N GLN A 177 -7.27 11.83 17.10
CA GLN A 177 -7.81 10.63 16.44
C GLN A 177 -8.37 10.94 15.05
N LEU A 178 -9.11 12.05 14.92
CA LEU A 178 -9.67 12.47 13.63
C LEU A 178 -8.58 12.81 12.61
N THR A 179 -7.54 13.52 13.04
CA THR A 179 -6.38 13.83 12.19
C THR A 179 -5.68 12.58 11.72
N GLY A 180 -5.53 11.59 12.60
CA GLY A 180 -4.97 10.29 12.25
C GLY A 180 -5.78 9.58 11.18
N ILE A 181 -7.10 9.54 11.30
CA ILE A 181 -8.00 8.92 10.33
C ILE A 181 -7.92 9.63 8.98
N ILE A 182 -8.04 10.96 8.96
CA ILE A 182 -8.00 11.75 7.71
C ILE A 182 -6.66 11.52 6.99
N MET A 183 -5.53 11.60 7.68
CA MET A 183 -4.22 11.35 7.09
C MET A 183 -4.10 9.93 6.54
N ALA A 184 -4.49 8.91 7.33
CA ALA A 184 -4.40 7.52 6.88
C ALA A 184 -5.23 7.26 5.62
N VAL A 185 -6.47 7.76 5.58
CA VAL A 185 -7.35 7.64 4.41
C VAL A 185 -6.78 8.38 3.19
N SER A 186 -6.26 9.59 3.38
CA SER A 186 -5.67 10.36 2.28
C SER A 186 -4.47 9.65 1.65
N TYR A 187 -3.61 9.03 2.44
CA TYR A 187 -2.45 8.30 1.92
C TYR A 187 -2.82 6.98 1.22
N THR A 188 -3.88 6.31 1.64
CA THR A 188 -4.35 5.09 0.97
C THR A 188 -5.00 5.35 -0.38
N HIS A 189 -5.54 6.55 -0.61
CA HIS A 189 -6.14 6.94 -1.89
C HIS A 189 -5.15 7.49 -2.92
N LEU A 190 -3.88 7.72 -2.55
CA LEU A 190 -2.83 8.15 -3.48
C LEU A 190 -2.22 6.98 -4.29
N ARG A 191 -2.72 5.76 -4.08
CA ARG A 191 -2.34 4.55 -4.80
C ARG A 191 -3.38 4.23 -5.88
#